data_ea3cfa3447ad8a8e3699d1741d2e6e57
#
_entry.id   ea3cfa3447ad8a8e3699d1741d2e6e57
#
_cell.length_a   1.000
_cell.length_b   1.000
_cell.length_c   1.000
_cell.angle_alpha   90.00
_cell.angle_beta   90.00
_cell.angle_gamma   90.00
#
_symmetry.space_group_name_H-M   'P 1'
#
loop_
_entity.id
_entity.type
_entity.pdbx_description
1 polymer ?
#
loop_
_entity_poly.entity_id
_entity_poly.type
_entity_poly.pdbx_seq_one_letter_code
_entity_poly.pdbx_strand_id
1 'polypeptide(L)'
;MRTIANIIVAVLALTVMALGHAEEIEAKEITVASSFINQGRDQIESLVRTLTQPWVTFPITAQDEECLTRNIYFEAGAESEEGKVAVGIVTINRVHDGRFGKTICAVVKQRTVTVRSTVIKETEIVHVGWFGRPESITKTHTVINHVPVCQFSWVCAFVRVPRATNPAWEESRRVARELLNNGYEDYRLKYNNALYFHSNGLRPVWSNTMTWIARIGGHTFYTDRH
;
A
#
# COMPACT_ATOMS: atom_id res chain seq x y z
N MET A 1 58.89 -44.18 -41.63
CA MET A 1 57.70 -44.79 -41.04
C MET A 1 57.28 -44.13 -39.69
N ARG A 2 58.20 -43.76 -38.80
CA ARG A 2 57.82 -43.06 -37.49
C ARG A 2 57.18 -41.68 -37.66
N THR A 3 57.56 -40.90 -38.67
CA THR A 3 57.02 -39.57 -38.90
C THR A 3 55.54 -39.56 -39.34
N ILE A 4 55.14 -40.53 -40.17
CA ILE A 4 53.77 -40.66 -40.65
C ILE A 4 52.78 -41.11 -39.48
N ALA A 5 53.26 -42.02 -38.65
CA ALA A 5 52.56 -42.47 -37.51
C ALA A 5 52.27 -41.35 -36.49
N ASN A 6 53.24 -40.46 -36.25
CA ASN A 6 53.03 -39.29 -35.34
C ASN A 6 52.13 -38.25 -35.92
N ILE A 7 52.06 -38.05 -37.24
CA ILE A 7 51.10 -37.12 -37.87
C ILE A 7 49.70 -37.67 -37.79
N ILE A 8 49.48 -38.99 -37.98
CA ILE A 8 48.17 -39.61 -37.87
C ILE A 8 47.60 -39.52 -36.41
N VAL A 9 48.45 -39.74 -35.39
CA VAL A 9 48.08 -39.63 -34.00
C VAL A 9 47.74 -38.17 -33.65
N ALA A 10 48.50 -37.20 -34.15
CA ALA A 10 48.21 -35.79 -33.90
C ALA A 10 46.88 -35.32 -34.54
N VAL A 11 46.60 -35.78 -35.77
CA VAL A 11 45.32 -35.47 -36.46
C VAL A 11 44.16 -36.13 -35.76
N LEU A 12 44.27 -37.37 -35.33
CA LEU A 12 43.24 -38.05 -34.55
C LEU A 12 42.98 -37.36 -33.21
N ALA A 13 44.01 -36.91 -32.49
CA ALA A 13 43.87 -36.18 -31.26
C ALA A 13 43.16 -34.83 -31.45
N LEU A 14 43.49 -34.11 -32.52
CA LEU A 14 42.83 -32.84 -32.84
C LEU A 14 41.33 -33.02 -33.23
N THR A 15 40.99 -34.09 -33.96
CA THR A 15 39.61 -34.38 -34.31
C THR A 15 38.78 -34.80 -33.10
N VAL A 16 39.34 -35.59 -32.17
CA VAL A 16 38.64 -35.96 -30.92
C VAL A 16 38.44 -34.74 -30.02
N MET A 17 39.45 -33.85 -29.93
CA MET A 17 39.30 -32.59 -29.20
C MET A 17 38.25 -31.66 -29.83
N ALA A 18 38.20 -31.55 -31.16
CA ALA A 18 37.20 -30.73 -31.85
C ALA A 18 35.76 -31.27 -31.65
N LEU A 19 35.59 -32.59 -31.73
CA LEU A 19 34.30 -33.24 -31.47
C LEU A 19 33.86 -33.06 -30.01
N GLY A 20 34.77 -33.24 -29.04
CA GLY A 20 34.46 -33.01 -27.61
C GLY A 20 34.08 -31.56 -27.32
N HIS A 21 34.71 -30.57 -27.95
CA HIS A 21 34.33 -29.16 -27.81
C HIS A 21 32.98 -28.86 -28.46
N ALA A 22 32.64 -29.50 -29.58
CA ALA A 22 31.33 -29.32 -30.20
C ALA A 22 30.19 -29.85 -29.32
N GLU A 23 30.36 -31.04 -28.72
CA GLU A 23 29.38 -31.62 -27.78
C GLU A 23 29.24 -30.76 -26.49
N GLU A 24 30.33 -30.20 -25.99
CA GLU A 24 30.29 -29.32 -24.80
C GLU A 24 29.59 -27.99 -25.10
N ILE A 25 29.77 -27.42 -26.28
CA ILE A 25 29.08 -26.20 -26.70
C ILE A 25 27.61 -26.46 -26.87
N GLU A 26 27.21 -27.56 -27.52
CA GLU A 26 25.81 -27.92 -27.74
C GLU A 26 25.11 -28.22 -26.41
N ALA A 27 25.72 -28.93 -25.48
CA ALA A 27 25.19 -29.16 -24.13
C ALA A 27 25.03 -27.87 -23.34
N LYS A 28 25.94 -26.92 -23.46
CA LYS A 28 25.88 -25.63 -22.80
C LYS A 28 24.75 -24.73 -23.35
N GLU A 29 24.57 -24.72 -24.67
CA GLU A 29 23.47 -23.99 -25.31
C GLU A 29 22.10 -24.58 -24.92
N ILE A 30 21.96 -25.91 -24.88
CA ILE A 30 20.74 -26.60 -24.41
C ILE A 30 20.45 -26.25 -22.94
N THR A 31 21.48 -26.20 -22.10
CA THR A 31 21.32 -25.85 -20.66
C THR A 31 20.88 -24.40 -20.50
N VAL A 32 21.46 -23.47 -21.25
CA VAL A 32 21.06 -22.06 -21.24
C VAL A 32 19.63 -21.89 -21.75
N ALA A 33 19.29 -22.52 -22.88
CA ALA A 33 17.92 -22.48 -23.41
C ALA A 33 16.89 -23.05 -22.43
N SER A 34 17.19 -24.17 -21.77
CA SER A 34 16.32 -24.78 -20.77
C SER A 34 16.12 -23.88 -19.54
N SER A 35 17.16 -23.18 -19.12
CA SER A 35 17.06 -22.22 -18.02
C SER A 35 16.13 -21.05 -18.34
N PHE A 36 16.21 -20.49 -19.55
CA PHE A 36 15.30 -19.43 -20.01
C PHE A 36 13.85 -19.91 -20.12
N ILE A 37 13.63 -21.12 -20.62
CA ILE A 37 12.28 -21.72 -20.72
C ILE A 37 11.71 -21.94 -19.31
N ASN A 38 12.49 -22.45 -18.37
CA ASN A 38 12.06 -22.64 -16.99
C ASN A 38 11.74 -21.32 -16.30
N GLN A 39 12.60 -20.30 -16.44
CA GLN A 39 12.35 -18.97 -15.91
C GLN A 39 11.09 -18.35 -16.50
N GLY A 40 10.86 -18.49 -17.79
CA GLY A 40 9.63 -18.04 -18.44
C GLY A 40 8.39 -18.77 -17.92
N ARG A 41 8.48 -20.09 -17.71
CA ARG A 41 7.40 -20.88 -17.14
C ARG A 41 7.08 -20.45 -15.72
N ASP A 42 8.08 -20.26 -14.85
CA ASP A 42 7.89 -19.85 -13.46
C ASP A 42 7.24 -18.46 -13.41
N GLN A 43 7.58 -17.55 -14.30
CA GLN A 43 6.94 -16.25 -14.43
C GLN A 43 5.47 -16.38 -14.84
N ILE A 44 5.17 -17.23 -15.83
CA ILE A 44 3.80 -17.48 -16.28
C ILE A 44 2.98 -18.13 -15.16
N GLU A 45 3.52 -19.14 -14.48
CA GLU A 45 2.85 -19.79 -13.34
C GLU A 45 2.58 -18.81 -12.21
N SER A 46 3.53 -17.91 -11.90
CA SER A 46 3.35 -16.84 -10.91
C SER A 46 2.24 -15.89 -11.32
N LEU A 47 2.19 -15.48 -12.59
CA LEU A 47 1.12 -14.64 -13.12
C LEU A 47 -0.23 -15.34 -13.07
N VAL A 48 -0.31 -16.59 -13.54
CA VAL A 48 -1.54 -17.40 -13.48
C VAL A 48 -2.03 -17.55 -12.04
N ARG A 49 -1.11 -17.83 -11.11
CA ARG A 49 -1.44 -17.92 -9.68
C ARG A 49 -1.99 -16.59 -9.15
N THR A 50 -1.38 -15.47 -9.51
CA THR A 50 -1.83 -14.12 -9.11
C THR A 50 -3.22 -13.81 -9.69
N LEU A 51 -3.50 -14.21 -10.92
CA LEU A 51 -4.77 -13.97 -11.60
C LEU A 51 -5.89 -14.93 -11.16
N THR A 52 -5.56 -16.17 -10.77
CA THR A 52 -6.55 -17.19 -10.43
C THR A 52 -6.86 -17.30 -8.94
N GLN A 53 -5.95 -16.83 -8.06
CA GLN A 53 -6.24 -16.83 -6.64
C GLN A 53 -7.17 -15.66 -6.27
N PRO A 54 -8.12 -15.89 -5.36
CA PRO A 54 -8.95 -14.80 -4.86
C PRO A 54 -8.06 -13.77 -4.17
N TRP A 55 -8.23 -12.51 -4.54
CA TRP A 55 -7.48 -11.41 -3.93
C TRP A 55 -7.87 -11.22 -2.45
N VAL A 56 -9.16 -11.32 -2.16
CA VAL A 56 -9.65 -11.31 -0.78
C VAL A 56 -9.54 -12.73 -0.22
N THR A 57 -8.52 -12.97 0.61
CA THR A 57 -8.19 -14.28 1.18
C THR A 57 -8.55 -14.40 2.66
N PHE A 58 -9.04 -13.33 3.28
CA PHE A 58 -9.46 -13.30 4.68
C PHE A 58 -10.98 -13.40 4.81
N PRO A 59 -11.49 -13.90 5.97
CA PRO A 59 -12.93 -14.02 6.21
C PRO A 59 -13.61 -12.66 6.17
N ILE A 60 -14.72 -12.56 5.43
CA ILE A 60 -15.54 -11.35 5.29
C ILE A 60 -16.81 -11.51 6.14
N THR A 61 -17.11 -10.51 6.92
CA THR A 61 -18.36 -10.39 7.68
C THR A 61 -19.26 -9.29 7.08
N ALA A 62 -20.57 -9.34 7.39
CA ALA A 62 -21.48 -8.25 7.01
C ALA A 62 -21.05 -6.90 7.59
N GLN A 63 -20.36 -6.91 8.73
CA GLN A 63 -19.81 -5.70 9.34
C GLN A 63 -18.61 -5.16 8.54
N ASP A 64 -17.78 -6.03 7.93
CA ASP A 64 -16.67 -5.60 7.08
C ASP A 64 -17.17 -4.94 5.80
N GLU A 65 -18.24 -5.45 5.18
CA GLU A 65 -18.91 -4.79 4.04
C GLU A 65 -19.38 -3.39 4.42
N GLU A 66 -20.04 -3.25 5.57
CA GLU A 66 -20.51 -1.95 6.05
C GLU A 66 -19.35 -1.00 6.35
N CYS A 67 -18.25 -1.47 6.96
CA CYS A 67 -17.07 -0.66 7.22
C CYS A 67 -16.41 -0.18 5.91
N LEU A 68 -16.30 -1.05 4.90
CA LEU A 68 -15.74 -0.70 3.60
C LEU A 68 -16.64 0.30 2.86
N THR A 69 -17.96 0.07 2.88
CA THR A 69 -18.95 0.99 2.29
C THR A 69 -18.82 2.39 2.89
N ARG A 70 -18.78 2.48 4.21
CA ARG A 70 -18.60 3.78 4.91
C ARG A 70 -17.31 4.45 4.53
N ASN A 71 -16.21 3.69 4.49
CA ASN A 71 -14.92 4.26 4.15
C ASN A 71 -14.91 4.82 2.74
N ILE A 72 -15.39 4.07 1.75
CA ILE A 72 -15.51 4.52 0.37
C ILE A 72 -16.42 5.76 0.28
N TYR A 73 -17.56 5.75 0.98
CA TYR A 73 -18.50 6.86 0.94
C TYR A 73 -17.92 8.16 1.50
N PHE A 74 -17.32 8.12 2.70
CA PHE A 74 -16.83 9.33 3.36
C PHE A 74 -15.53 9.85 2.78
N GLU A 75 -14.69 8.98 2.22
CA GLU A 75 -13.42 9.38 1.61
C GLU A 75 -13.57 9.74 0.12
N ALA A 76 -14.40 9.02 -0.62
CA ALA A 76 -14.47 9.12 -2.07
C ALA A 76 -15.90 9.18 -2.63
N GLY A 77 -16.92 9.48 -1.83
CA GLY A 77 -18.33 9.45 -2.28
C GLY A 77 -18.64 10.36 -3.46
N ALA A 78 -17.92 11.47 -3.61
CA ALA A 78 -18.05 12.42 -4.72
C ALA A 78 -17.08 12.12 -5.90
N GLU A 79 -16.19 11.14 -5.74
CA GLU A 79 -15.22 10.78 -6.78
C GLU A 79 -15.85 9.91 -7.88
N SER A 80 -15.11 9.74 -8.98
CA SER A 80 -15.42 8.76 -10.02
C SER A 80 -15.43 7.34 -9.44
N GLU A 81 -15.98 6.38 -10.18
CA GLU A 81 -15.93 4.96 -9.79
C GLU A 81 -14.50 4.50 -9.54
N GLU A 82 -13.55 4.85 -10.41
CA GLU A 82 -12.13 4.53 -10.22
C GLU A 82 -11.58 5.08 -8.89
N GLY A 83 -11.93 6.31 -8.51
CA GLY A 83 -11.53 6.90 -7.23
C GLY A 83 -12.09 6.14 -6.04
N LYS A 84 -13.36 5.73 -6.08
CA LYS A 84 -14.00 4.90 -5.07
C LYS A 84 -13.34 3.53 -4.96
N VAL A 85 -13.08 2.90 -6.10
CA VAL A 85 -12.39 1.60 -6.19
C VAL A 85 -10.98 1.70 -5.59
N ALA A 86 -10.21 2.72 -5.95
CA ALA A 86 -8.85 2.91 -5.45
C ALA A 86 -8.79 3.07 -3.91
N VAL A 87 -9.72 3.84 -3.31
CA VAL A 87 -9.84 3.95 -1.85
C VAL A 87 -10.20 2.61 -1.21
N GLY A 88 -11.11 1.85 -1.83
CA GLY A 88 -11.48 0.52 -1.38
C GLY A 88 -10.29 -0.46 -1.44
N ILE A 89 -9.51 -0.43 -2.53
CA ILE A 89 -8.30 -1.23 -2.70
C ILE A 89 -7.26 -0.92 -1.62
N VAL A 90 -7.00 0.36 -1.33
CA VAL A 90 -6.10 0.74 -0.22
C VAL A 90 -6.53 0.09 1.09
N THR A 91 -7.83 0.11 1.37
CA THR A 91 -8.36 -0.48 2.62
C THR A 91 -8.09 -1.99 2.69
N ILE A 92 -8.30 -2.73 1.59
CA ILE A 92 -8.07 -4.17 1.52
C ILE A 92 -6.57 -4.49 1.52
N ASN A 93 -5.75 -3.73 0.79
CA ASN A 93 -4.29 -3.87 0.82
C ASN A 93 -3.73 -3.71 2.23
N ARG A 94 -4.28 -2.80 3.04
CA ARG A 94 -3.91 -2.61 4.44
C ARG A 94 -4.26 -3.82 5.32
N VAL A 95 -5.33 -4.56 5.01
CA VAL A 95 -5.62 -5.83 5.68
C VAL A 95 -4.57 -6.88 5.33
N HIS A 96 -4.19 -6.99 4.07
CA HIS A 96 -3.14 -7.90 3.60
C HIS A 96 -1.77 -7.56 4.21
N ASP A 97 -1.42 -6.30 4.29
CA ASP A 97 -0.19 -5.81 4.91
C ASP A 97 -0.13 -6.15 6.41
N GLY A 98 -1.25 -6.12 7.10
CA GLY A 98 -1.40 -6.49 8.51
C GLY A 98 -0.93 -5.45 9.52
N ARG A 99 -0.14 -4.43 9.15
CA ARG A 99 0.30 -3.33 10.04
C ARG A 99 -0.84 -2.43 10.47
N PHE A 100 -1.86 -2.29 9.65
CA PHE A 100 -3.00 -1.41 9.87
C PHE A 100 -4.19 -2.09 10.56
N GLY A 101 -4.23 -3.41 10.54
CA GLY A 101 -5.29 -4.23 11.11
C GLY A 101 -5.50 -5.51 10.30
N LYS A 102 -6.20 -6.50 10.90
CA LYS A 102 -6.41 -7.81 10.28
C LYS A 102 -7.81 -8.02 9.70
N THR A 103 -8.68 -7.03 9.82
CA THR A 103 -10.02 -7.01 9.22
C THR A 103 -10.28 -5.64 8.62
N ILE A 104 -11.23 -5.55 7.72
CA ILE A 104 -11.65 -4.26 7.13
C ILE A 104 -12.03 -3.26 8.22
N CYS A 105 -12.86 -3.68 9.17
CA CYS A 105 -13.28 -2.82 10.26
C CYS A 105 -12.13 -2.38 11.17
N ALA A 106 -11.13 -3.24 11.42
CA ALA A 106 -9.95 -2.88 12.20
C ALA A 106 -9.11 -1.82 11.49
N VAL A 107 -8.90 -1.96 10.17
CA VAL A 107 -8.21 -0.95 9.34
C VAL A 107 -8.96 0.37 9.36
N VAL A 108 -10.27 0.34 9.10
CA VAL A 108 -11.09 1.56 9.02
C VAL A 108 -11.15 2.30 10.35
N LYS A 109 -11.27 1.57 11.45
CA LYS A 109 -11.39 2.14 12.80
C LYS A 109 -10.05 2.37 13.50
N GLN A 110 -8.92 2.15 12.82
CA GLN A 110 -7.59 2.32 13.40
C GLN A 110 -7.40 3.74 13.95
N ARG A 111 -6.90 3.81 15.19
CA ARG A 111 -6.60 5.07 15.88
C ARG A 111 -5.20 5.01 16.47
N THR A 112 -4.50 6.13 16.40
CA THR A 112 -3.27 6.39 17.12
C THR A 112 -3.47 7.53 18.10
N VAL A 113 -2.60 7.66 19.10
CA VAL A 113 -2.61 8.78 20.04
C VAL A 113 -1.40 9.63 19.77
N THR A 114 -1.63 10.89 19.43
CA THR A 114 -0.56 11.89 19.34
C THR A 114 -0.53 12.73 20.62
N VAL A 115 0.67 13.08 21.03
CA VAL A 115 0.88 14.01 22.13
C VAL A 115 0.99 15.41 21.56
N ARG A 116 0.10 16.30 21.98
CA ARG A 116 0.14 17.73 21.64
C ARG A 116 0.41 18.52 22.89
N SER A 117 1.53 19.24 22.95
CA SER A 117 1.81 20.19 24.01
C SER A 117 1.26 21.56 23.63
N THR A 118 0.51 22.18 24.53
CA THR A 118 0.04 23.56 24.39
C THR A 118 0.59 24.36 25.54
N VAL A 119 1.24 25.48 25.24
CA VAL A 119 1.75 26.39 26.25
C VAL A 119 0.66 27.43 26.54
N ILE A 120 0.14 27.41 27.76
CA ILE A 120 -0.84 28.38 28.25
C ILE A 120 -0.10 29.43 29.08
N LYS A 121 -0.27 30.69 28.74
CA LYS A 121 0.25 31.83 29.51
C LYS A 121 -0.91 32.47 30.27
N GLU A 122 -0.83 32.43 31.56
CA GLU A 122 -1.76 33.13 32.47
C GLU A 122 -1.05 34.34 33.06
N THR A 123 -1.68 35.52 32.92
CA THR A 123 -1.15 36.75 33.52
C THR A 123 -2.01 37.09 34.72
N GLU A 124 -1.40 37.08 35.90
CA GLU A 124 -2.03 37.44 37.15
C GLU A 124 -1.50 38.81 37.60
N ILE A 125 -2.38 39.71 38.02
CA ILE A 125 -1.99 40.97 38.61
C ILE A 125 -1.88 40.77 40.13
N VAL A 126 -0.68 40.86 40.65
CA VAL A 126 -0.41 40.79 42.10
C VAL A 126 -0.04 42.18 42.62
N HIS A 127 -0.46 42.49 43.81
CA HIS A 127 -0.08 43.73 44.48
C HIS A 127 1.16 43.46 45.34
N VAL A 128 2.27 44.10 44.99
CA VAL A 128 3.56 43.91 45.63
C VAL A 128 3.97 45.13 46.44
N GLY A 129 4.52 44.90 47.60
CA GLY A 129 5.06 45.92 48.49
C GLY A 129 4.02 46.54 49.43
N TRP A 130 4.52 47.36 50.40
CA TRP A 130 3.69 47.98 51.45
C TRP A 130 2.55 48.88 50.93
N PHE A 131 2.72 49.45 49.74
CA PHE A 131 1.72 50.33 49.10
C PHE A 131 0.90 49.63 47.98
N GLY A 132 0.99 48.30 47.89
CA GLY A 132 0.16 47.48 47.01
C GLY A 132 0.27 47.86 45.53
N ARG A 133 1.47 48.15 44.99
CA ARG A 133 1.65 48.43 43.55
C ARG A 133 1.26 47.21 42.72
N PRO A 134 0.41 47.42 41.67
CA PRO A 134 0.06 46.30 40.78
C PRO A 134 1.27 45.90 39.94
N GLU A 135 1.62 44.64 39.96
CA GLU A 135 2.64 44.01 39.11
C GLU A 135 2.03 42.83 38.39
N SER A 136 2.32 42.71 37.10
CA SER A 136 1.81 41.58 36.29
C SER A 136 2.84 40.44 36.33
N ILE A 137 2.42 39.29 36.86
CA ILE A 137 3.22 38.07 36.84
C ILE A 137 2.61 37.14 35.78
N THR A 138 3.44 36.75 34.79
CA THR A 138 3.04 35.79 33.78
C THR A 138 3.52 34.39 34.17
N LYS A 139 2.57 33.51 34.47
CA LYS A 139 2.83 32.07 34.72
C LYS A 139 2.66 31.33 33.40
N THR A 140 3.64 30.46 33.10
CA THR A 140 3.60 29.63 31.89
C THR A 140 3.39 28.18 32.31
N HIS A 141 2.28 27.57 31.81
CA HIS A 141 1.97 26.18 32.04
C HIS A 141 2.02 25.41 30.71
N THR A 142 2.64 24.26 30.69
CA THR A 142 2.60 23.35 29.54
C THR A 142 1.55 22.28 29.81
N VAL A 143 0.48 22.31 29.02
CA VAL A 143 -0.56 21.28 29.06
C VAL A 143 -0.25 20.24 27.99
N ILE A 144 -0.15 18.98 28.42
CA ILE A 144 0.07 17.84 27.54
C ILE A 144 -1.30 17.19 27.28
N ASN A 145 -1.74 17.26 26.03
CA ASN A 145 -2.99 16.64 25.60
C ASN A 145 -2.71 15.40 24.76
N HIS A 146 -3.35 14.30 25.10
CA HIS A 146 -3.37 13.09 24.31
C HIS A 146 -4.56 13.16 23.32
N VAL A 147 -4.24 13.41 22.05
CA VAL A 147 -5.27 13.59 21.02
C VAL A 147 -5.36 12.32 20.18
N PRO A 148 -6.52 11.66 20.09
CA PRO A 148 -6.71 10.55 19.19
C PRO A 148 -6.67 11.04 17.74
N VAL A 149 -5.90 10.34 16.90
CA VAL A 149 -5.83 10.56 15.46
C VAL A 149 -6.38 9.32 14.79
N CYS A 150 -7.45 9.47 14.04
CA CYS A 150 -8.03 8.39 13.25
C CYS A 150 -7.33 8.27 11.92
N GLN A 151 -7.12 7.03 11.47
CA GLN A 151 -6.54 6.74 10.16
C GLN A 151 -7.37 7.37 9.03
N PHE A 152 -8.68 7.30 9.15
CA PHE A 152 -9.65 8.02 8.33
C PHE A 152 -10.34 9.08 9.17
N SER A 153 -10.29 10.33 8.73
CA SER A 153 -10.71 11.48 9.54
C SER A 153 -12.18 11.42 9.99
N TRP A 154 -13.04 10.90 9.15
CA TRP A 154 -14.47 10.75 9.41
C TRP A 154 -14.79 9.84 10.61
N VAL A 155 -13.91 8.89 10.94
CA VAL A 155 -14.07 7.97 12.09
C VAL A 155 -14.00 8.70 13.43
N CYS A 156 -13.24 9.79 13.50
CA CYS A 156 -13.16 10.68 14.67
C CYS A 156 -14.16 11.83 14.63
N ALA A 157 -14.90 12.00 13.54
CA ALA A 157 -15.91 13.02 13.38
C ALA A 157 -17.31 12.46 13.70
N PHE A 158 -18.21 13.33 14.16
CA PHE A 158 -19.63 12.98 14.35
C PHE A 158 -20.37 13.01 13.01
N VAL A 159 -20.12 12.01 12.16
CA VAL A 159 -20.79 11.90 10.86
C VAL A 159 -22.08 11.08 10.96
N ARG A 160 -23.10 11.51 10.23
CA ARG A 160 -24.35 10.75 10.09
C ARG A 160 -24.21 9.79 8.91
N VAL A 161 -24.59 8.53 9.13
CA VAL A 161 -24.74 7.57 8.04
C VAL A 161 -25.87 8.05 7.13
N PRO A 162 -25.66 8.15 5.81
CA PRO A 162 -26.70 8.58 4.88
C PRO A 162 -27.87 7.59 4.85
N ARG A 163 -29.00 8.04 4.31
CA ARG A 163 -30.12 7.12 4.05
C ARG A 163 -29.72 6.11 2.98
N ALA A 164 -30.27 4.91 3.03
CA ALA A 164 -30.04 3.86 2.05
C ALA A 164 -30.39 4.31 0.60
N THR A 165 -31.30 5.25 0.43
CA THR A 165 -31.70 5.81 -0.87
C THR A 165 -30.74 6.87 -1.42
N ASN A 166 -29.64 7.19 -0.71
CA ASN A 166 -28.65 8.12 -1.21
C ASN A 166 -27.84 7.47 -2.35
N PRO A 167 -27.82 8.04 -3.58
CA PRO A 167 -27.16 7.41 -4.73
C PRO A 167 -25.67 7.16 -4.52
N ALA A 168 -24.94 8.09 -3.91
CA ALA A 168 -23.51 7.93 -3.64
C ALA A 168 -23.25 6.84 -2.57
N TRP A 169 -24.20 6.64 -1.64
CA TRP A 169 -24.13 5.56 -0.67
C TRP A 169 -24.34 4.20 -1.34
N GLU A 170 -25.37 4.08 -2.20
CA GLU A 170 -25.65 2.85 -2.94
C GLU A 170 -24.49 2.47 -3.88
N GLU A 171 -23.92 3.46 -4.56
CA GLU A 171 -22.75 3.23 -5.41
C GLU A 171 -21.53 2.78 -4.59
N SER A 172 -21.27 3.42 -3.44
CA SER A 172 -20.18 3.02 -2.54
C SER A 172 -20.37 1.61 -2.01
N ARG A 173 -21.62 1.20 -1.72
CA ARG A 173 -21.97 -0.17 -1.32
C ARG A 173 -21.75 -1.16 -2.47
N ARG A 174 -22.16 -0.82 -3.67
CA ARG A 174 -21.92 -1.64 -4.86
C ARG A 174 -20.42 -1.88 -5.06
N VAL A 175 -19.63 -0.81 -5.03
CA VAL A 175 -18.16 -0.91 -5.16
C VAL A 175 -17.56 -1.77 -4.05
N ALA A 176 -17.99 -1.59 -2.80
CA ALA A 176 -17.53 -2.39 -1.67
C ALA A 176 -17.80 -3.89 -1.87
N ARG A 177 -19.04 -4.25 -2.23
CA ARG A 177 -19.43 -5.64 -2.50
C ARG A 177 -18.64 -6.26 -3.62
N GLU A 178 -18.48 -5.54 -4.72
CA GLU A 178 -17.77 -6.03 -5.89
C GLU A 178 -16.28 -6.26 -5.58
N LEU A 179 -15.63 -5.36 -4.86
CA LEU A 179 -14.26 -5.56 -4.37
C LEU A 179 -14.14 -6.78 -3.46
N LEU A 180 -15.06 -6.96 -2.50
CA LEU A 180 -15.04 -8.11 -1.60
C LEU A 180 -15.33 -9.44 -2.31
N ASN A 181 -16.00 -9.41 -3.46
CA ASN A 181 -16.24 -10.55 -4.34
C ASN A 181 -15.17 -10.71 -5.43
N ASN A 182 -14.00 -10.11 -5.23
CA ASN A 182 -12.87 -10.17 -6.17
C ASN A 182 -13.11 -9.52 -7.54
N GLY A 183 -14.05 -8.60 -7.66
CA GLY A 183 -14.24 -7.76 -8.84
C GLY A 183 -13.13 -6.72 -9.04
N TYR A 184 -13.25 -5.92 -10.11
CA TYR A 184 -12.32 -4.84 -10.44
C TYR A 184 -10.86 -5.29 -10.66
N GLU A 185 -10.65 -6.41 -11.35
CA GLU A 185 -9.34 -7.02 -11.54
C GLU A 185 -8.30 -6.05 -12.10
N ASP A 186 -8.64 -5.29 -13.16
CA ASP A 186 -7.72 -4.32 -13.78
C ASP A 186 -7.28 -3.24 -12.79
N TYR A 187 -8.19 -2.73 -11.97
CA TYR A 187 -7.86 -1.75 -10.94
C TYR A 187 -7.06 -2.36 -9.80
N ARG A 188 -7.35 -3.62 -9.41
CA ARG A 188 -6.59 -4.35 -8.39
C ARG A 188 -5.14 -4.54 -8.84
N LEU A 189 -4.90 -4.90 -10.10
CA LEU A 189 -3.55 -5.01 -10.67
C LEU A 189 -2.85 -3.65 -10.70
N LYS A 190 -3.56 -2.59 -11.08
CA LYS A 190 -3.04 -1.23 -11.17
C LYS A 190 -2.66 -0.65 -9.81
N TYR A 191 -3.38 -0.97 -8.75
CA TYR A 191 -3.24 -0.40 -7.40
C TYR A 191 -2.90 -1.46 -6.34
N ASN A 192 -2.35 -2.60 -6.73
CA ASN A 192 -2.16 -3.78 -5.88
C ASN A 192 -1.35 -3.55 -4.60
N ASN A 193 -0.48 -2.55 -4.57
CA ASN A 193 0.39 -2.21 -3.44
C ASN A 193 0.13 -0.80 -2.90
N ALA A 194 -0.97 -0.14 -3.30
CA ALA A 194 -1.33 1.16 -2.76
C ALA A 194 -1.73 1.03 -1.28
N LEU A 195 -1.03 1.75 -0.40
CA LEU A 195 -1.24 1.72 1.05
C LEU A 195 -1.62 3.08 1.63
N TYR A 196 -1.30 4.17 0.93
CA TYR A 196 -1.49 5.54 1.42
C TYR A 196 -2.11 6.40 0.34
N PHE A 197 -2.89 7.38 0.78
CA PHE A 197 -3.37 8.45 -0.09
C PHE A 197 -3.60 9.75 0.69
N HIS A 198 -3.65 10.86 -0.02
CA HIS A 198 -4.08 12.15 0.51
C HIS A 198 -4.83 12.95 -0.56
N SER A 199 -5.62 13.93 -0.13
CA SER A 199 -6.29 14.87 -1.03
C SER A 199 -5.27 15.74 -1.76
N ASN A 200 -5.49 16.02 -3.04
CA ASN A 200 -4.56 16.78 -3.89
C ASN A 200 -4.23 18.19 -3.37
N GLY A 201 -5.09 18.79 -2.54
CA GLY A 201 -4.84 20.08 -1.87
C GLY A 201 -3.86 20.01 -0.70
N LEU A 202 -3.45 18.81 -0.28
CA LEU A 202 -2.52 18.59 0.83
C LEU A 202 -1.17 18.09 0.31
N ARG A 203 -0.11 18.41 1.04
CA ARG A 203 1.23 17.82 0.84
C ARG A 203 1.79 17.37 2.19
N PRO A 204 1.35 16.22 2.70
CA PRO A 204 1.85 15.71 3.96
C PRO A 204 3.34 15.35 3.84
N VAL A 205 4.10 15.60 4.91
CA VAL A 205 5.57 15.38 4.91
C VAL A 205 5.93 13.95 4.54
N TRP A 206 5.14 12.98 4.99
CA TRP A 206 5.37 11.56 4.71
C TRP A 206 5.31 11.22 3.20
N SER A 207 4.55 11.97 2.39
CA SER A 207 4.46 11.69 0.94
C SER A 207 5.79 11.84 0.20
N ASN A 208 6.74 12.63 0.76
CA ASN A 208 8.08 12.78 0.18
C ASN A 208 8.96 11.54 0.35
N THR A 209 8.62 10.65 1.28
CA THR A 209 9.36 9.42 1.59
C THR A 209 8.71 8.17 0.98
N MET A 210 7.56 8.31 0.33
CA MET A 210 6.80 7.23 -0.27
C MET A 210 7.01 7.15 -1.79
N THR A 211 6.70 5.99 -2.37
CA THR A 211 6.70 5.81 -3.82
C THR A 211 5.32 6.19 -4.36
N TRP A 212 5.29 7.14 -5.29
CA TRP A 212 4.08 7.56 -5.98
C TRP A 212 3.54 6.45 -6.89
N ILE A 213 2.21 6.25 -6.90
CA ILE A 213 1.54 5.27 -7.76
C ILE A 213 0.68 5.97 -8.82
N ALA A 214 -0.29 6.78 -8.38
CA ALA A 214 -1.24 7.41 -9.28
C ALA A 214 -1.88 8.67 -8.66
N ARG A 215 -2.45 9.51 -9.53
CA ARG A 215 -3.39 10.55 -9.16
C ARG A 215 -4.75 10.24 -9.80
N ILE A 216 -5.81 10.17 -9.00
CA ILE A 216 -7.16 9.83 -9.44
C ILE A 216 -8.11 10.80 -8.78
N GLY A 217 -8.87 11.56 -9.59
CA GLY A 217 -9.78 12.56 -9.08
C GLY A 217 -9.10 13.52 -8.09
N GLY A 218 -9.66 13.64 -6.91
CA GLY A 218 -9.16 14.47 -5.82
C GLY A 218 -8.03 13.86 -4.99
N HIS A 219 -7.52 12.66 -5.31
CA HIS A 219 -6.57 11.92 -4.48
C HIS A 219 -5.28 11.57 -5.19
N THR A 220 -4.17 11.49 -4.42
CA THR A 220 -2.87 10.96 -4.86
C THR A 220 -2.50 9.77 -3.99
N PHE A 221 -2.13 8.65 -4.63
CA PHE A 221 -1.90 7.34 -4.03
C PHE A 221 -0.43 6.97 -4.00
N TYR A 222 -0.01 6.27 -2.95
CA TYR A 222 1.37 5.90 -2.68
C TYR A 222 1.50 4.50 -2.08
N THR A 223 2.71 3.96 -2.20
CA THR A 223 3.17 2.77 -1.45
C THR A 223 4.45 3.09 -0.68
N ASP A 224 4.89 2.16 0.18
CA ASP A 224 6.18 2.25 0.83
C ASP A 224 7.31 2.33 -0.21
N ARG A 225 8.39 3.02 0.13
CA ARG A 225 9.62 2.98 -0.66
C ARG A 225 10.35 1.69 -0.32
N HIS A 226 10.56 0.84 -1.31
CA HIS A 226 11.41 -0.35 -1.22
C HIS A 226 12.86 -0.01 -1.48
#